data_bdba33af16bc887e7c2b21cc913eb6bf
#
_entry.id   bdba33af16bc887e7c2b21cc913eb6bf
#
_cell.length_a   1.000
_cell.length_b   1.000
_cell.length_c   1.000
_cell.angle_alpha   90.00
_cell.angle_beta   90.00
_cell.angle_gamma   90.00
#
_symmetry.space_group_name_H-M   'P 1'
#
loop_
_entity.id
_entity.type
_entity.pdbx_description
1 polymer ?
#
loop_
_entity_poly.entity_id
_entity_poly.type
_entity_poly.pdbx_seq_one_letter_code
_entity_poly.pdbx_strand_id
1 'polypeptide(L)'
;VRRQRQMCIRDSCNTVKENDCDNVEKFLNTLPHYYYEENNLHMFLIMQMRDYDTALAYLEAFLPYIDNWATCDSGVPAVFKKHKNELLLHVYEWLDSDEPYTVRYGIGTLMRLYLDEDFDIKYALDVAKIRSKEYYVNMMKAWYIATALAKQYDAVLPILRERLMDSWSHNKAIQKARESYRITPQQKEYLSTC
;
A
#
# COMPACT_ATOMS: atom_id res chain seq x y z
N VAL A 1 -20.81 0.36 9.20
CA VAL A 1 -20.24 0.27 10.55
C VAL A 1 -18.71 0.46 10.50
N ARG A 2 -17.94 -0.31 9.70
CA ARG A 2 -16.46 -0.26 9.64
C ARG A 2 -15.93 1.09 9.12
N ARG A 3 -16.51 1.60 8.04
CA ARG A 3 -16.15 2.91 7.44
C ARG A 3 -16.45 4.07 8.40
N GLN A 4 -17.54 3.98 9.16
CA GLN A 4 -17.92 4.96 10.18
C GLN A 4 -16.93 4.93 11.37
N ARG A 5 -16.48 3.75 11.81
CA ARG A 5 -15.47 3.62 12.87
C ARG A 5 -14.14 4.26 12.48
N GLN A 6 -13.65 4.02 11.26
CA GLN A 6 -12.43 4.66 10.74
C GLN A 6 -12.56 6.18 10.63
N MET A 7 -13.72 6.68 10.25
CA MET A 7 -13.98 8.13 10.23
C MET A 7 -13.93 8.72 11.65
N CYS A 8 -14.56 8.07 12.63
CA CYS A 8 -14.53 8.55 14.03
C CYS A 8 -13.11 8.56 14.60
N ILE A 9 -12.29 7.54 14.34
CA ILE A 9 -10.89 7.49 14.78
C ILE A 9 -10.08 8.62 14.12
N ARG A 10 -10.28 8.85 12.84
CA ARG A 10 -9.62 9.92 12.09
C ARG A 10 -10.01 11.32 12.62
N ASP A 11 -11.27 11.53 12.98
CA ASP A 11 -11.75 12.77 13.58
C ASP A 11 -11.15 12.96 14.99
N SER A 12 -11.03 11.88 15.77
CA SER A 12 -10.36 11.88 17.08
C SER A 12 -8.89 12.25 16.97
N CYS A 13 -8.17 11.83 15.91
CA CYS A 13 -6.79 12.24 15.67
C CYS A 13 -6.62 13.76 15.56
N ASN A 14 -7.56 14.45 14.93
CA ASN A 14 -7.50 15.90 14.79
C ASN A 14 -7.63 16.59 16.15
N THR A 15 -8.50 16.10 17.02
CA THR A 15 -8.74 16.62 18.37
C THR A 15 -7.53 16.37 19.31
N VAL A 16 -6.91 15.20 19.21
CA VAL A 16 -5.74 14.82 20.05
C VAL A 16 -4.52 15.70 19.72
N LYS A 17 -4.30 16.03 18.42
CA LYS A 17 -3.15 16.85 18.00
C LYS A 17 -3.16 18.28 18.54
N GLU A 18 -4.32 18.83 18.77
CA GLU A 18 -4.43 20.23 19.20
C GLU A 18 -4.11 20.43 20.69
N ASN A 19 -4.17 19.37 21.51
CA ASN A 19 -4.19 19.52 22.97
C ASN A 19 -3.11 18.78 23.74
N ASP A 20 -2.29 17.86 23.13
CA ASP A 20 -1.43 17.01 23.95
C ASP A 20 -0.28 16.31 23.16
N CYS A 21 0.74 17.09 22.79
CA CYS A 21 1.89 16.55 22.02
C CYS A 21 2.65 15.46 22.80
N ASP A 22 2.82 15.58 24.10
CA ASP A 22 3.59 14.64 24.93
C ASP A 22 2.91 13.27 25.02
N ASN A 23 1.58 13.25 25.12
CA ASN A 23 0.82 12.00 25.14
C ASN A 23 0.75 11.32 23.76
N VAL A 24 0.72 12.11 22.67
CA VAL A 24 0.81 11.57 21.31
C VAL A 24 2.17 10.88 21.09
N GLU A 25 3.26 11.52 21.46
CA GLU A 25 4.60 10.94 21.33
C GLU A 25 4.75 9.68 22.19
N LYS A 26 4.28 9.71 23.43
CA LYS A 26 4.26 8.54 24.30
C LYS A 26 3.44 7.40 23.70
N PHE A 27 2.28 7.69 23.13
CA PHE A 27 1.43 6.69 22.45
C PHE A 27 2.15 6.07 21.25
N LEU A 28 2.77 6.89 20.39
CA LEU A 28 3.51 6.42 19.21
C LEU A 28 4.75 5.58 19.59
N ASN A 29 5.38 5.85 20.71
CA ASN A 29 6.51 5.07 21.22
C ASN A 29 6.10 3.81 22.01
N THR A 30 4.79 3.62 22.29
CA THR A 30 4.29 2.46 23.03
C THR A 30 3.82 1.38 22.06
N LEU A 31 4.71 0.48 21.65
CA LEU A 31 4.45 -0.64 20.74
C LEU A 31 4.76 -1.97 21.42
N PRO A 32 4.06 -3.06 21.07
CA PRO A 32 2.89 -3.14 20.19
C PRO A 32 1.62 -2.59 20.84
N HIS A 33 0.67 -2.15 20.03
CA HIS A 33 -0.68 -1.83 20.50
C HIS A 33 -1.53 -3.10 20.67
N TYR A 34 -2.41 -3.06 21.65
CA TYR A 34 -3.25 -4.22 21.97
C TYR A 34 -4.57 -4.25 21.19
N TYR A 35 -5.14 -3.07 20.90
CA TYR A 35 -6.43 -2.95 20.22
C TYR A 35 -6.28 -2.55 18.74
N TYR A 36 -7.17 -3.10 17.92
CA TYR A 36 -7.25 -2.75 16.49
C TYR A 36 -7.41 -1.25 16.26
N GLU A 37 -8.19 -0.58 17.09
CA GLU A 37 -8.42 0.85 17.01
C GLU A 37 -7.16 1.67 17.31
N GLU A 38 -6.31 1.19 18.20
CA GLU A 38 -5.01 1.81 18.49
C GLU A 38 -4.06 1.70 17.30
N ASN A 39 -4.00 0.55 16.63
CA ASN A 39 -3.24 0.39 15.40
C ASN A 39 -3.70 1.36 14.30
N ASN A 40 -5.02 1.54 14.13
CA ASN A 40 -5.55 2.52 13.18
C ASN A 40 -5.24 3.96 13.59
N LEU A 41 -5.37 4.30 14.87
CA LEU A 41 -5.04 5.62 15.41
C LEU A 41 -3.55 5.93 15.15
N HIS A 42 -2.66 4.99 15.44
CA HIS A 42 -1.22 5.12 15.20
C HIS A 42 -0.93 5.46 13.72
N MET A 43 -1.46 4.68 12.79
CA MET A 43 -1.28 4.96 11.36
C MET A 43 -1.85 6.32 10.96
N PHE A 44 -3.02 6.72 11.45
CA PHE A 44 -3.60 8.02 11.13
C PHE A 44 -2.79 9.20 11.70
N LEU A 45 -2.16 9.05 12.87
CA LEU A 45 -1.26 10.06 13.41
C LEU A 45 -0.03 10.23 12.53
N ILE A 46 0.61 9.12 12.12
CA ILE A 46 1.75 9.16 11.18
C ILE A 46 1.35 9.84 9.86
N MET A 47 0.20 9.48 9.29
CA MET A 47 -0.26 10.05 8.02
C MET A 47 -0.46 11.56 8.03
N GLN A 48 -0.61 12.17 9.21
CA GLN A 48 -0.78 13.61 9.39
C GLN A 48 0.55 14.35 9.64
N MET A 49 1.65 13.66 9.82
CA MET A 49 2.97 14.27 10.01
C MET A 49 3.38 15.06 8.76
N ARG A 50 4.07 16.18 8.99
CA ARG A 50 4.50 17.10 7.93
C ARG A 50 5.99 17.04 7.64
N ASP A 51 6.75 16.54 8.62
CA ASP A 51 8.18 16.31 8.51
C ASP A 51 8.43 14.90 7.97
N TYR A 52 9.28 14.78 6.94
CA TYR A 52 9.52 13.52 6.24
C TYR A 52 10.25 12.51 7.12
N ASP A 53 11.34 12.94 7.74
CA ASP A 53 12.20 12.04 8.53
C ASP A 53 11.45 11.51 9.74
N THR A 54 10.71 12.38 10.42
CA THR A 54 9.85 11.99 11.55
C THR A 54 8.76 11.01 11.12
N ALA A 55 8.06 11.28 10.01
CA ALA A 55 7.01 10.40 9.51
C ALA A 55 7.56 9.02 9.10
N LEU A 56 8.74 9.00 8.48
CA LEU A 56 9.40 7.76 8.07
C LEU A 56 9.84 6.95 9.29
N ALA A 57 10.50 7.57 10.25
CA ALA A 57 10.99 6.89 11.45
C ALA A 57 9.85 6.21 12.24
N TYR A 58 8.74 6.94 12.48
CA TYR A 58 7.58 6.36 13.17
C TYR A 58 6.90 5.26 12.33
N LEU A 59 6.83 5.43 11.01
CA LEU A 59 6.27 4.41 10.14
C LEU A 59 7.09 3.11 10.19
N GLU A 60 8.41 3.20 10.03
CA GLU A 60 9.30 2.04 10.05
C GLU A 60 9.30 1.32 11.39
N ALA A 61 9.24 2.07 12.48
CA ALA A 61 9.07 1.50 13.82
C ALA A 61 7.72 0.77 13.97
N PHE A 62 6.67 1.21 13.28
CA PHE A 62 5.33 0.64 13.38
C PHE A 62 5.07 -0.52 12.40
N LEU A 63 5.67 -0.52 11.21
CA LEU A 63 5.42 -1.53 10.16
C LEU A 63 5.48 -2.99 10.66
N PRO A 64 6.44 -3.42 11.50
CA PRO A 64 6.51 -4.79 11.99
C PRO A 64 5.33 -5.20 12.87
N TYR A 65 4.59 -4.26 13.42
CA TYR A 65 3.46 -4.51 14.31
C TYR A 65 2.10 -4.45 13.60
N ILE A 66 2.08 -4.20 12.30
CA ILE A 66 0.84 -4.21 11.51
C ILE A 66 0.44 -5.66 11.25
N ASP A 67 -0.71 -6.05 11.79
CA ASP A 67 -1.26 -7.40 11.74
C ASP A 67 -2.49 -7.56 10.85
N ASN A 68 -2.94 -6.47 10.21
CA ASN A 68 -4.16 -6.48 9.43
C ASN A 68 -4.11 -5.52 8.22
N TRP A 69 -4.83 -5.90 7.16
CA TRP A 69 -4.86 -5.14 5.91
C TRP A 69 -5.54 -3.76 6.04
N ALA A 70 -6.45 -3.58 6.98
CA ALA A 70 -7.19 -2.33 7.09
C ALA A 70 -6.32 -1.19 7.66
N THR A 71 -5.45 -1.50 8.63
CA THR A 71 -4.42 -0.58 9.12
C THR A 71 -3.38 -0.33 8.03
N CYS A 72 -2.87 -1.41 7.42
CA CYS A 72 -1.86 -1.35 6.36
C CYS A 72 -2.30 -0.48 5.16
N ASP A 73 -3.56 -0.62 4.72
CA ASP A 73 -4.08 0.06 3.53
C ASP A 73 -4.67 1.45 3.82
N SER A 74 -4.61 1.94 5.05
CA SER A 74 -5.18 3.25 5.45
C SER A 74 -4.63 4.40 4.61
N GLY A 75 -3.37 4.32 4.18
CA GLY A 75 -2.77 5.30 3.29
C GLY A 75 -1.27 5.43 3.47
N VAL A 76 -0.73 6.53 2.94
CA VAL A 76 0.65 6.94 3.12
C VAL A 76 0.69 8.39 3.62
N PRO A 77 1.70 8.78 4.41
CA PRO A 77 1.88 10.17 4.83
C PRO A 77 1.88 11.12 3.64
N ALA A 78 1.16 12.24 3.76
CA ALA A 78 1.04 13.20 2.65
C ALA A 78 2.40 13.82 2.26
N VAL A 79 3.31 13.95 3.23
CA VAL A 79 4.66 14.47 3.03
C VAL A 79 5.49 13.61 2.07
N PHE A 80 5.26 12.31 1.99
CA PHE A 80 5.98 11.38 1.10
C PHE A 80 5.84 11.71 -0.37
N LYS A 81 4.75 12.38 -0.78
CA LYS A 81 4.57 12.83 -2.17
C LYS A 81 5.64 13.80 -2.65
N LYS A 82 6.29 14.51 -1.73
CA LYS A 82 7.33 15.50 -2.04
C LYS A 82 8.74 14.89 -2.02
N HIS A 83 8.89 13.69 -1.47
CA HIS A 83 10.17 13.00 -1.22
C HIS A 83 10.22 11.63 -1.91
N LYS A 84 9.59 11.49 -3.09
CA LYS A 84 9.45 10.20 -3.77
C LYS A 84 10.79 9.53 -4.10
N ASN A 85 11.81 10.31 -4.49
CA ASN A 85 13.12 9.76 -4.85
C ASN A 85 13.82 9.14 -3.64
N GLU A 86 13.77 9.82 -2.49
CA GLU A 86 14.34 9.34 -1.22
C GLU A 86 13.53 8.15 -0.70
N LEU A 87 12.21 8.26 -0.72
CA LEU A 87 11.29 7.21 -0.26
C LEU A 87 11.45 5.91 -1.04
N LEU A 88 11.84 5.97 -2.32
CA LEU A 88 11.93 4.77 -3.16
C LEU A 88 12.92 3.75 -2.62
N LEU A 89 14.01 4.18 -1.98
CA LEU A 89 14.98 3.29 -1.33
C LEU A 89 14.32 2.48 -0.22
N HIS A 90 13.59 3.16 0.66
CA HIS A 90 12.85 2.51 1.76
C HIS A 90 11.73 1.59 1.23
N VAL A 91 11.05 1.99 0.15
CA VAL A 91 10.05 1.12 -0.48
C VAL A 91 10.68 -0.21 -0.92
N TYR A 92 11.88 -0.21 -1.51
CA TYR A 92 12.56 -1.45 -1.88
C TYR A 92 13.01 -2.27 -0.66
N GLU A 93 13.43 -1.64 0.42
CA GLU A 93 13.69 -2.33 1.70
C GLU A 93 12.43 -3.00 2.23
N TRP A 94 11.27 -2.32 2.18
CA TRP A 94 9.99 -2.90 2.59
C TRP A 94 9.54 -4.05 1.68
N LEU A 95 9.84 -4.01 0.39
CA LEU A 95 9.52 -5.10 -0.53
C LEU A 95 10.35 -6.37 -0.27
N ASP A 96 11.54 -6.22 0.30
CA ASP A 96 12.47 -7.31 0.65
C ASP A 96 12.32 -7.80 2.11
N SER A 97 11.31 -7.30 2.83
CA SER A 97 11.04 -7.65 4.22
C SER A 97 10.45 -9.06 4.37
N ASP A 98 10.76 -9.72 5.47
CA ASP A 98 10.12 -10.98 5.87
C ASP A 98 8.69 -10.78 6.43
N GLU A 99 8.34 -9.54 6.80
CA GLU A 99 7.03 -9.21 7.39
C GLU A 99 5.97 -8.97 6.30
N PRO A 100 4.90 -9.80 6.22
CA PRO A 100 3.93 -9.75 5.12
C PRO A 100 3.25 -8.40 4.95
N TYR A 101 2.93 -7.71 6.04
CA TYR A 101 2.26 -6.41 5.97
C TYR A 101 3.24 -5.28 5.63
N THR A 102 4.52 -5.41 5.94
CA THR A 102 5.56 -4.48 5.47
C THR A 102 5.72 -4.58 3.96
N VAL A 103 5.83 -5.81 3.41
CA VAL A 103 5.83 -6.05 1.95
C VAL A 103 4.56 -5.48 1.31
N ARG A 104 3.39 -5.76 1.91
CA ARG A 104 2.11 -5.24 1.42
C ARG A 104 2.09 -3.71 1.40
N TYR A 105 2.63 -3.07 2.43
CA TYR A 105 2.72 -1.60 2.52
C TYR A 105 3.62 -1.03 1.42
N GLY A 106 4.77 -1.65 1.16
CA GLY A 106 5.68 -1.29 0.07
C GLY A 106 5.00 -1.33 -1.30
N ILE A 107 4.31 -2.44 -1.63
CA ILE A 107 3.52 -2.57 -2.87
C ILE A 107 2.42 -1.51 -2.92
N GLY A 108 1.72 -1.28 -1.80
CA GLY A 108 0.67 -0.26 -1.68
C GLY A 108 1.19 1.16 -1.89
N THR A 109 2.40 1.44 -1.44
CA THR A 109 3.09 2.73 -1.63
C THR A 109 3.44 2.96 -3.10
N LEU A 110 4.01 1.95 -3.78
CA LEU A 110 4.23 2.02 -5.24
C LEU A 110 2.93 2.28 -5.98
N MET A 111 1.84 1.59 -5.61
CA MET A 111 0.54 1.76 -6.25
C MET A 111 -0.02 3.18 -6.11
N ARG A 112 0.22 3.84 -4.96
CA ARG A 112 -0.35 5.16 -4.65
C ARG A 112 0.47 6.31 -5.18
N LEU A 113 1.79 6.16 -5.23
CA LEU A 113 2.69 7.28 -5.50
C LEU A 113 3.40 7.20 -6.85
N TYR A 114 3.54 6.00 -7.47
CA TYR A 114 4.42 5.78 -8.62
C TYR A 114 3.71 5.16 -9.84
N LEU A 115 2.38 5.22 -9.95
CA LEU A 115 1.64 4.72 -11.11
C LEU A 115 1.22 5.81 -12.11
N ASP A 116 1.43 7.08 -11.77
CA ASP A 116 1.07 8.20 -12.63
C ASP A 116 2.32 8.78 -13.34
N GLU A 117 2.71 10.01 -13.04
CA GLU A 117 3.82 10.71 -13.71
C GLU A 117 5.19 10.06 -13.45
N ASP A 118 5.38 9.45 -12.29
CA ASP A 118 6.62 8.77 -11.92
C ASP A 118 6.61 7.28 -12.27
N PHE A 119 5.74 6.85 -13.18
CA PHE A 119 5.64 5.44 -13.54
C PHE A 119 6.91 4.97 -14.27
N ASP A 120 7.47 3.87 -13.74
CA ASP A 120 8.49 3.06 -14.40
C ASP A 120 8.00 1.61 -14.43
N ILE A 121 8.06 0.97 -15.60
CA ILE A 121 7.69 -0.44 -15.77
C ILE A 121 8.51 -1.36 -14.86
N LYS A 122 9.72 -0.97 -14.48
CA LYS A 122 10.55 -1.69 -13.54
C LYS A 122 9.81 -1.98 -12.23
N TYR A 123 9.05 -1.03 -11.69
CA TYR A 123 8.29 -1.22 -10.45
C TYR A 123 7.25 -2.33 -10.59
N ALA A 124 6.54 -2.36 -11.72
CA ALA A 124 5.55 -3.40 -11.99
C ALA A 124 6.19 -4.78 -12.19
N LEU A 125 7.36 -4.84 -12.84
CA LEU A 125 8.13 -6.07 -13.00
C LEU A 125 8.66 -6.58 -11.65
N ASP A 126 9.15 -5.70 -10.79
CA ASP A 126 9.67 -6.07 -9.48
C ASP A 126 8.54 -6.57 -8.58
N VAL A 127 7.38 -5.89 -8.54
CA VAL A 127 6.18 -6.38 -7.84
C VAL A 127 5.73 -7.75 -8.39
N ALA A 128 5.73 -7.95 -9.71
CA ALA A 128 5.34 -9.23 -10.33
C ALA A 128 6.26 -10.39 -9.92
N LYS A 129 7.54 -10.11 -9.70
CA LYS A 129 8.55 -11.11 -9.29
C LYS A 129 8.48 -11.52 -7.83
N ILE A 130 7.85 -10.74 -6.94
CA ILE A 130 7.74 -11.10 -5.53
C ILE A 130 7.14 -12.50 -5.40
N ARG A 131 7.78 -13.35 -4.62
CA ARG A 131 7.29 -14.70 -4.29
C ARG A 131 6.90 -14.74 -2.82
N SER A 132 5.65 -15.04 -2.54
CA SER A 132 5.13 -15.13 -1.18
C SER A 132 4.09 -16.24 -1.09
N LYS A 133 4.01 -16.88 0.08
CA LYS A 133 2.91 -17.79 0.44
C LYS A 133 1.74 -17.04 1.10
N GLU A 134 1.97 -15.79 1.48
CA GLU A 134 1.02 -14.97 2.22
C GLU A 134 -0.09 -14.45 1.31
N TYR A 135 -1.32 -14.78 1.68
CA TYR A 135 -2.53 -14.37 0.94
C TYR A 135 -2.60 -12.85 0.73
N TYR A 136 -2.32 -12.08 1.78
CA TYR A 136 -2.46 -10.63 1.74
C TYR A 136 -1.38 -9.94 0.92
N VAL A 137 -0.19 -10.51 0.80
CA VAL A 137 0.86 -10.04 -0.13
C VAL A 137 0.43 -10.32 -1.58
N ASN A 138 0.02 -11.56 -1.87
CA ASN A 138 -0.40 -11.96 -3.22
C ASN A 138 -1.66 -11.19 -3.68
N MET A 139 -2.58 -10.89 -2.76
CA MET A 139 -3.74 -10.05 -3.06
C MET A 139 -3.34 -8.60 -3.41
N MET A 140 -2.35 -8.05 -2.72
CA MET A 140 -1.87 -6.69 -3.02
C MET A 140 -1.11 -6.65 -4.35
N LYS A 141 -0.30 -7.67 -4.67
CA LYS A 141 0.32 -7.82 -6.00
C LYS A 141 -0.73 -7.77 -7.10
N ALA A 142 -1.77 -8.60 -6.96
CA ALA A 142 -2.87 -8.66 -7.93
C ALA A 142 -3.59 -7.31 -8.05
N TRP A 143 -3.81 -6.61 -6.95
CA TRP A 143 -4.44 -5.29 -6.96
C TRP A 143 -3.54 -4.23 -7.59
N TYR A 144 -2.24 -4.27 -7.29
CA TYR A 144 -1.25 -3.38 -7.92
C TYR A 144 -1.27 -3.54 -9.45
N ILE A 145 -1.12 -4.77 -9.96
CA ILE A 145 -1.08 -5.03 -11.41
C ILE A 145 -2.42 -4.63 -12.09
N ALA A 146 -3.56 -4.94 -11.49
CA ALA A 146 -4.86 -4.50 -12.01
C ALA A 146 -5.00 -2.97 -12.06
N THR A 147 -4.46 -2.26 -11.06
CA THR A 147 -4.48 -0.80 -11.01
C THR A 147 -3.48 -0.21 -12.02
N ALA A 148 -2.31 -0.82 -12.15
CA ALA A 148 -1.30 -0.43 -13.13
C ALA A 148 -1.82 -0.62 -14.57
N LEU A 149 -2.50 -1.72 -14.87
CA LEU A 149 -3.19 -1.91 -16.17
C LEU A 149 -4.22 -0.81 -16.45
N ALA A 150 -4.96 -0.38 -15.43
CA ALA A 150 -5.97 0.67 -15.63
C ALA A 150 -5.36 2.06 -15.93
N LYS A 151 -4.08 2.27 -15.59
CA LYS A 151 -3.36 3.54 -15.79
C LYS A 151 -2.36 3.49 -16.94
N GLN A 152 -1.68 2.35 -17.10
CA GLN A 152 -0.52 2.15 -17.98
C GLN A 152 -0.67 0.85 -18.79
N TYR A 153 -1.82 0.68 -19.48
CA TYR A 153 -2.24 -0.58 -20.07
C TYR A 153 -1.17 -1.23 -20.93
N ASP A 154 -0.68 -0.51 -21.95
CA ASP A 154 0.23 -1.07 -22.96
C ASP A 154 1.59 -1.46 -22.34
N ALA A 155 2.07 -0.70 -21.37
CA ALA A 155 3.32 -0.98 -20.69
C ALA A 155 3.23 -2.19 -19.76
N VAL A 156 2.08 -2.40 -19.10
CA VAL A 156 1.89 -3.45 -18.08
C VAL A 156 1.35 -4.75 -18.66
N LEU A 157 0.63 -4.70 -19.78
CA LEU A 157 0.04 -5.87 -20.45
C LEU A 157 1.02 -7.04 -20.66
N PRO A 158 2.30 -6.81 -21.07
CA PRO A 158 3.28 -7.90 -21.23
C PRO A 158 3.47 -8.74 -19.96
N ILE A 159 3.33 -8.19 -18.75
CA ILE A 159 3.45 -8.93 -17.50
C ILE A 159 2.44 -10.08 -17.43
N LEU A 160 1.21 -9.84 -17.90
CA LEU A 160 0.17 -10.88 -17.96
C LEU A 160 0.34 -11.78 -19.17
N ARG A 161 0.60 -11.22 -20.35
CA ARG A 161 0.78 -12.01 -21.59
C ARG A 161 1.91 -13.02 -21.48
N GLU A 162 3.01 -12.66 -20.82
CA GLU A 162 4.20 -13.50 -20.65
C GLU A 162 4.19 -14.28 -19.32
N ARG A 163 3.10 -14.15 -18.54
CA ARG A 163 2.88 -14.89 -17.28
C ARG A 163 4.02 -14.74 -16.27
N LEU A 164 4.49 -13.51 -16.05
CA LEU A 164 5.64 -13.24 -15.19
C LEU A 164 5.33 -13.36 -13.69
N MET A 165 4.06 -13.58 -13.32
CA MET A 165 3.60 -13.75 -11.94
C MET A 165 3.40 -15.24 -11.61
N ASP A 166 3.23 -15.55 -10.30
CA ASP A 166 2.65 -16.84 -9.90
C ASP A 166 1.21 -16.97 -10.40
N SER A 167 0.76 -18.21 -10.64
CA SER A 167 -0.54 -18.49 -11.28
C SER A 167 -1.72 -17.90 -10.50
N TRP A 168 -1.67 -17.90 -9.17
CA TRP A 168 -2.77 -17.37 -8.36
C TRP A 168 -2.88 -15.85 -8.49
N SER A 169 -1.75 -15.14 -8.32
CA SER A 169 -1.71 -13.67 -8.44
C SER A 169 -2.04 -13.22 -9.86
N HIS A 170 -1.59 -13.96 -10.87
CA HIS A 170 -1.91 -13.72 -12.28
C HIS A 170 -3.43 -13.75 -12.52
N ASN A 171 -4.09 -14.86 -12.19
CA ASN A 171 -5.53 -15.01 -12.38
C ASN A 171 -6.31 -13.97 -11.56
N LYS A 172 -5.85 -13.66 -10.35
CA LYS A 172 -6.48 -12.66 -9.50
C LYS A 172 -6.31 -11.24 -10.05
N ALA A 173 -5.18 -10.91 -10.67
CA ALA A 173 -4.96 -9.63 -11.34
C ALA A 173 -5.90 -9.45 -12.54
N ILE A 174 -6.04 -10.49 -13.38
CA ILE A 174 -7.00 -10.49 -14.48
C ILE A 174 -8.43 -10.29 -13.97
N GLN A 175 -8.84 -11.04 -12.93
CA GLN A 175 -10.16 -10.89 -12.33
C GLN A 175 -10.40 -9.44 -11.89
N LYS A 176 -9.48 -8.85 -11.12
CA LYS A 176 -9.61 -7.48 -10.63
C LYS A 176 -9.59 -6.43 -11.75
N ALA A 177 -8.78 -6.63 -12.78
CA ALA A 177 -8.76 -5.74 -13.95
C ALA A 177 -10.11 -5.77 -14.68
N ARG A 178 -10.70 -6.96 -14.87
CA ARG A 178 -12.02 -7.11 -15.51
C ARG A 178 -13.17 -6.52 -14.70
N GLU A 179 -13.05 -6.46 -13.37
CA GLU A 179 -14.03 -5.80 -12.49
C GLU A 179 -13.93 -4.27 -12.58
N SER A 180 -12.80 -3.74 -13.07
CA SER A 180 -12.57 -2.28 -13.14
C SER A 180 -13.40 -1.64 -14.26
N TYR A 181 -14.06 -0.53 -13.95
CA TYR A 181 -14.74 0.30 -14.96
C TYR A 181 -13.76 1.13 -15.83
N ARG A 182 -12.47 1.20 -15.44
CA ARG A 182 -11.41 1.92 -16.18
C ARG A 182 -10.83 1.09 -17.32
N ILE A 183 -11.08 -0.20 -17.37
CA ILE A 183 -10.67 -1.12 -18.41
C ILE A 183 -11.82 -1.25 -19.43
N THR A 184 -11.53 -1.03 -20.71
CA THR A 184 -12.54 -1.08 -21.78
C THR A 184 -13.07 -2.50 -22.00
N PRO A 185 -14.27 -2.67 -22.60
CA PRO A 185 -14.81 -4.00 -22.89
C PRO A 185 -13.86 -4.86 -23.76
N GLN A 186 -13.22 -4.27 -24.76
CA GLN A 186 -12.26 -4.95 -25.64
C GLN A 186 -11.02 -5.42 -24.86
N GLN A 187 -10.49 -4.56 -23.98
CA GLN A 187 -9.37 -4.93 -23.12
C GLN A 187 -9.75 -6.07 -22.15
N LYS A 188 -10.99 -6.05 -21.60
CA LYS A 188 -11.48 -7.13 -20.72
C LYS A 188 -11.60 -8.47 -21.44
N GLU A 189 -12.04 -8.45 -22.69
CA GLU A 189 -12.11 -9.64 -23.54
C GLU A 189 -10.71 -10.19 -23.80
N TYR A 190 -9.78 -9.34 -24.19
CA TYR A 190 -8.39 -9.74 -24.40
C TYR A 190 -7.73 -10.31 -23.14
N LEU A 191 -7.92 -9.66 -21.99
CA LEU A 191 -7.40 -10.16 -20.72
C LEU A 191 -7.93 -11.54 -20.32
N SER A 192 -9.09 -11.97 -20.85
CA SER A 192 -9.61 -13.32 -20.59
C SER A 192 -8.87 -14.41 -21.38
N THR A 193 -8.03 -14.04 -22.34
CA THR A 193 -7.21 -14.97 -23.13
C THR A 193 -5.77 -15.11 -22.61
N CYS A 194 -5.35 -14.23 -21.69
CA CYS A 194 -4.03 -14.30 -21.05
C CYS A 194 -4.01 -15.32 -19.91
#